data_359cae184322f0f636b81a3ee5d5e442
#
_entry.id   359cae184322f0f636b81a3ee5d5e442
#
_cell.length_a   1.000
_cell.length_b   1.000
_cell.length_c   1.000
_cell.angle_alpha   90.00
_cell.angle_beta   90.00
_cell.angle_gamma   90.00
#
_symmetry.space_group_name_H-M   'P 1'
#
loop_
_entity.id
_entity.type
_entity.pdbx_description
1 polymer ?
#
loop_
_entity_poly.entity_id
_entity_poly.type
_entity_poly.pdbx_seq_one_letter_code
_entity_poly.pdbx_strand_id
1 'polypeptide(L)'
;MKSYLKAAVFAFLGMTLAFGCQKPDNTPVGSDEPRTNYFTYTEYAFDINSAVQYDKSDNSVEIWLSPVSGLTTTKDIMSHGDYVVLNTHRSYLGGRDRFNSQSSKDSYIRFCDEKFAYGNEGTAYIEIDMKNDSLKVAFLAEMLHAKASPVPAVMLSGTYAGLYKVEKEKAYVNEWGLDREHNAIAKAVLTNREDGGNSSISLFEANGAEGVRIELPHSQIGKEFLFTTSETHPEITLKYNDGAYLDLNGAVGYINTSVNGSTAVVSVSIIKDDTHLRAEYSGAYETETVKENRFIYNYEGDSAYEGTQSIVKLMVNDNGGVLKMYFSPSEGYSNTSQINKTHMPILTVPSSIVNAGKKAFNELSGWEFGYDMMDVWPYEDEYKPHPASTDWIEVNRDGNVYEVEFVLSSIGEGSYTSTIDLYYKGEAK
;
A
#
# COMPACT_ATOMS: atom_id res chain seq x y z
N MET A 1 31.74 -3.28 -27.67
CA MET A 1 30.51 -3.72 -26.95
C MET A 1 30.61 -5.07 -26.22
N LYS A 2 31.65 -5.90 -26.44
CA LYS A 2 31.80 -7.21 -25.73
C LYS A 2 32.57 -7.13 -24.40
N SER A 3 33.16 -6.00 -24.05
CA SER A 3 33.98 -5.84 -22.83
C SER A 3 33.14 -5.39 -21.59
N TYR A 4 32.04 -4.67 -21.80
CA TYR A 4 31.21 -4.16 -20.70
C TYR A 4 30.27 -5.21 -20.11
N LEU A 5 29.91 -6.25 -20.87
CA LEU A 5 29.03 -7.32 -20.40
C LEU A 5 29.72 -8.24 -19.39
N LYS A 6 31.06 -8.44 -19.54
CA LYS A 6 31.82 -9.26 -18.56
C LYS A 6 32.04 -8.57 -17.22
N ALA A 7 32.16 -7.23 -17.23
CA ALA A 7 32.28 -6.46 -15.99
C ALA A 7 30.98 -6.37 -15.20
N ALA A 8 29.83 -6.33 -15.89
CA ALA A 8 28.50 -6.30 -15.22
C ALA A 8 28.15 -7.63 -14.54
N VAL A 9 28.51 -8.77 -15.14
CA VAL A 9 28.25 -10.10 -14.56
C VAL A 9 29.15 -10.32 -13.32
N PHE A 10 30.39 -9.86 -13.33
CA PHE A 10 31.26 -9.94 -12.13
C PHE A 10 30.87 -8.96 -11.02
N ALA A 11 30.30 -7.80 -11.35
CA ALA A 11 29.80 -6.85 -10.35
C ALA A 11 28.50 -7.36 -9.68
N PHE A 12 27.64 -8.08 -10.40
CA PHE A 12 26.44 -8.66 -9.83
C PHE A 12 26.74 -9.87 -8.92
N LEU A 13 27.68 -10.74 -9.29
CA LEU A 13 28.15 -11.81 -8.41
C LEU A 13 28.93 -11.26 -7.19
N GLY A 14 29.54 -10.10 -7.29
CA GLY A 14 30.29 -9.49 -6.18
C GLY A 14 29.40 -8.76 -5.16
N MET A 15 28.21 -8.31 -5.54
CA MET A 15 27.28 -7.64 -4.60
C MET A 15 26.38 -8.59 -3.83
N THR A 16 26.05 -9.76 -4.38
CA THR A 16 25.27 -10.79 -3.66
C THR A 16 26.09 -11.52 -2.62
N LEU A 17 27.43 -11.46 -2.69
CA LEU A 17 28.31 -12.08 -1.67
C LEU A 17 28.58 -11.19 -0.45
N ALA A 18 28.05 -9.96 -0.39
CA ALA A 18 28.26 -9.04 0.75
C ALA A 18 27.22 -9.17 1.88
N PHE A 19 26.16 -9.97 1.70
CA PHE A 19 25.18 -10.26 2.74
C PHE A 19 25.38 -11.70 3.24
N GLY A 20 26.25 -11.84 4.20
CA GLY A 20 26.18 -12.77 5.32
C GLY A 20 26.35 -14.27 5.10
N CYS A 21 26.49 -14.81 3.91
CA CYS A 21 26.86 -16.23 3.77
C CYS A 21 28.39 -16.38 3.93
N GLN A 22 28.85 -16.82 5.08
CA GLN A 22 30.27 -17.20 5.24
C GLN A 22 30.57 -18.41 4.36
N LYS A 23 31.68 -18.37 3.63
CA LYS A 23 32.15 -19.57 2.91
C LYS A 23 32.31 -20.72 3.88
N PRO A 24 31.67 -21.87 3.63
CA PRO A 24 31.89 -23.05 4.45
C PRO A 24 33.36 -23.48 4.37
N ASP A 25 33.89 -24.01 5.45
CA ASP A 25 35.15 -24.72 5.41
C ASP A 25 35.05 -25.84 4.37
N ASN A 26 35.91 -25.76 3.35
CA ASN A 26 35.92 -26.65 2.20
C ASN A 26 36.12 -28.11 2.61
N THR A 27 35.04 -28.82 2.86
CA THR A 27 35.10 -30.27 2.89
C THR A 27 34.50 -30.79 1.57
N PRO A 28 35.30 -31.36 0.67
CA PRO A 28 34.75 -31.94 -0.55
C PRO A 28 33.77 -33.06 -0.23
N VAL A 29 32.68 -33.15 -1.01
CA VAL A 29 31.76 -34.27 -0.96
C VAL A 29 32.53 -35.52 -1.40
N GLY A 30 33.05 -36.28 -0.46
CA GLY A 30 33.95 -37.40 -0.74
C GLY A 30 34.23 -38.33 0.44
N SER A 31 33.36 -38.39 1.48
CA SER A 31 33.41 -39.44 2.49
C SER A 31 32.30 -40.44 2.24
N ASP A 32 32.66 -41.73 2.10
CA ASP A 32 31.74 -42.85 1.89
C ASP A 32 30.83 -43.18 3.09
N GLU A 33 30.80 -42.35 4.12
CA GLU A 33 29.89 -42.53 5.27
C GLU A 33 28.51 -41.90 4.97
N PRO A 34 27.41 -42.62 5.21
CA PRO A 34 26.07 -42.10 5.01
C PRO A 34 25.80 -40.94 5.98
N ARG A 35 25.80 -39.73 5.48
CA ARG A 35 25.41 -38.53 6.24
C ARG A 35 23.90 -38.58 6.51
N THR A 36 23.48 -38.30 7.74
CA THR A 36 22.09 -38.41 8.16
C THR A 36 21.40 -37.05 8.35
N ASN A 37 22.17 -36.01 8.72
CA ASN A 37 21.62 -34.68 8.99
C ASN A 37 22.44 -33.68 8.18
N TYR A 38 22.06 -33.48 6.93
CA TYR A 38 22.78 -32.57 6.04
C TYR A 38 21.86 -32.00 4.98
N PHE A 39 22.28 -30.89 4.39
CA PHE A 39 21.79 -30.45 3.09
C PHE A 39 22.96 -30.13 2.15
N THR A 40 22.69 -30.19 0.86
CA THR A 40 23.64 -29.80 -0.19
C THR A 40 23.07 -28.66 -0.99
N TYR A 41 23.91 -27.69 -1.28
CA TYR A 41 23.62 -26.62 -2.23
C TYR A 41 24.70 -26.67 -3.32
N THR A 42 24.33 -27.09 -4.50
CA THR A 42 25.24 -27.41 -5.59
C THR A 42 26.29 -28.46 -5.16
N GLU A 43 27.56 -28.08 -5.07
CA GLU A 43 28.69 -28.92 -4.68
C GLU A 43 29.06 -28.80 -3.18
N TYR A 44 28.38 -27.93 -2.43
CA TYR A 44 28.64 -27.70 -1.01
C TYR A 44 27.69 -28.53 -0.16
N ALA A 45 28.23 -29.11 0.90
CA ALA A 45 27.43 -29.86 1.85
C ALA A 45 27.56 -29.25 3.26
N PHE A 46 26.43 -29.11 3.94
CA PHE A 46 26.28 -28.51 5.26
C PHE A 46 25.69 -29.55 6.22
N ASP A 47 26.27 -29.74 7.39
CA ASP A 47 25.64 -30.52 8.45
C ASP A 47 24.48 -29.71 9.05
N ILE A 48 23.36 -30.34 9.39
CA ILE A 48 22.23 -29.69 10.05
C ILE A 48 22.34 -29.91 11.56
N ASN A 49 22.52 -28.82 12.31
CA ASN A 49 22.71 -28.83 13.77
C ASN A 49 21.56 -28.16 14.52
N SER A 50 20.70 -27.44 13.86
CA SER A 50 19.46 -26.88 14.41
C SER A 50 18.29 -27.01 13.45
N ALA A 51 17.12 -27.33 14.00
CA ALA A 51 15.85 -27.33 13.29
C ALA A 51 14.80 -26.58 14.09
N VAL A 52 14.10 -25.66 13.43
CA VAL A 52 12.99 -24.90 14.01
C VAL A 52 11.77 -25.06 13.10
N GLN A 53 10.67 -25.50 13.69
CA GLN A 53 9.36 -25.45 13.05
C GLN A 53 8.73 -24.11 13.37
N TYR A 54 8.30 -23.38 12.36
CA TYR A 54 7.55 -22.14 12.50
C TYR A 54 6.11 -22.36 12.05
N ASP A 55 5.19 -22.23 13.00
CA ASP A 55 3.75 -22.39 12.78
C ASP A 55 3.16 -21.06 12.34
N LYS A 56 2.69 -21.00 11.11
CA LYS A 56 2.00 -19.84 10.55
C LYS A 56 0.49 -19.88 10.83
N SER A 57 -0.12 -18.70 10.84
CA SER A 57 -1.56 -18.54 11.03
C SER A 57 -2.38 -19.00 9.82
N ASP A 58 -1.77 -19.03 8.61
CA ASP A 58 -2.40 -19.43 7.35
C ASP A 58 -2.52 -20.95 7.11
N ASN A 59 -2.36 -21.72 8.18
CA ASN A 59 -2.36 -23.19 8.15
C ASN A 59 -1.18 -23.82 7.39
N SER A 60 -0.14 -23.04 7.09
CA SER A 60 1.14 -23.56 6.60
C SER A 60 2.14 -23.77 7.75
N VAL A 61 3.22 -24.46 7.45
CA VAL A 61 4.32 -24.68 8.36
C VAL A 61 5.63 -24.50 7.62
N GLU A 62 6.57 -23.80 8.25
CA GLU A 62 7.94 -23.73 7.77
C GLU A 62 8.85 -24.57 8.65
N ILE A 63 9.74 -25.31 8.02
CA ILE A 63 10.84 -25.98 8.69
C ILE A 63 12.15 -25.27 8.31
N TRP A 64 12.79 -24.72 9.30
CA TRP A 64 14.05 -24.00 9.18
C TRP A 64 15.19 -24.89 9.64
N LEU A 65 16.16 -25.13 8.79
CA LEU A 65 17.29 -26.00 9.01
C LEU A 65 18.59 -25.21 8.93
N SER A 66 19.44 -25.29 9.95
CA SER A 66 20.68 -24.51 10.01
C SER A 66 21.87 -25.40 10.40
N PRO A 67 23.08 -25.14 9.86
CA PRO A 67 24.29 -25.78 10.26
C PRO A 67 24.81 -25.31 11.65
N VAL A 68 24.27 -24.20 12.16
CA VAL A 68 24.68 -23.68 13.47
C VAL A 68 23.86 -24.35 14.57
N SER A 69 24.51 -24.82 15.62
CA SER A 69 23.86 -25.49 16.74
C SER A 69 23.28 -24.53 17.77
N GLY A 70 22.21 -24.97 18.44
CA GLY A 70 21.60 -24.23 19.56
C GLY A 70 20.65 -23.12 19.19
N LEU A 71 20.36 -22.92 17.90
CA LEU A 71 19.37 -21.92 17.45
C LEU A 71 17.96 -22.41 17.75
N THR A 72 17.12 -21.51 18.27
CA THR A 72 15.77 -21.86 18.76
C THR A 72 14.66 -21.07 18.09
N THR A 73 15.00 -20.02 17.35
CA THR A 73 14.06 -19.18 16.63
C THR A 73 14.48 -19.00 15.16
N THR A 74 13.53 -18.70 14.32
CA THR A 74 13.79 -18.39 12.90
C THR A 74 14.64 -17.13 12.73
N LYS A 75 14.48 -16.15 13.63
CA LYS A 75 15.29 -14.92 13.65
C LYS A 75 16.76 -15.24 13.96
N ASP A 76 17.01 -16.14 14.91
CA ASP A 76 18.38 -16.56 15.21
C ASP A 76 18.99 -17.25 13.99
N ILE A 77 18.25 -18.15 13.33
CA ILE A 77 18.72 -18.84 12.12
C ILE A 77 19.08 -17.83 11.01
N MET A 78 18.20 -16.87 10.71
CA MET A 78 18.46 -15.83 9.70
C MET A 78 19.71 -15.01 9.99
N SER A 79 20.01 -14.74 11.26
CA SER A 79 21.14 -13.90 11.65
C SER A 79 22.50 -14.61 11.56
N HIS A 80 22.52 -15.92 11.38
CA HIS A 80 23.75 -16.74 11.40
C HIS A 80 24.21 -17.24 10.02
N GLY A 81 23.51 -16.90 8.95
CA GLY A 81 23.96 -17.18 7.59
C GLY A 81 23.27 -18.37 6.94
N ASP A 82 24.01 -19.40 6.55
CA ASP A 82 23.48 -20.50 5.73
C ASP A 82 22.32 -21.26 6.40
N TYR A 83 21.20 -21.35 5.70
CA TYR A 83 20.01 -22.08 6.16
C TYR A 83 19.11 -22.50 5.00
N VAL A 84 18.26 -23.48 5.25
CA VAL A 84 17.22 -23.92 4.31
C VAL A 84 15.85 -23.71 4.98
N VAL A 85 14.90 -23.20 4.21
CA VAL A 85 13.49 -23.10 4.59
C VAL A 85 12.65 -23.99 3.70
N LEU A 86 11.83 -24.82 4.30
CA LEU A 86 10.87 -25.68 3.65
C LEU A 86 9.48 -25.22 4.07
N ASN A 87 8.68 -24.71 3.16
CA ASN A 87 7.30 -24.32 3.43
C ASN A 87 6.33 -25.31 2.80
N THR A 88 5.36 -25.77 3.58
CA THR A 88 4.29 -26.64 3.09
C THR A 88 3.00 -26.47 3.88
N HIS A 89 1.87 -26.83 3.30
CA HIS A 89 0.60 -26.82 4.01
C HIS A 89 0.52 -28.01 5.01
N ARG A 90 -0.12 -27.81 6.15
CA ARG A 90 -0.22 -28.83 7.23
C ARG A 90 -0.86 -30.14 6.79
N SER A 91 -1.71 -30.11 5.78
CA SER A 91 -2.33 -31.35 5.24
C SER A 91 -1.33 -32.33 4.60
N TYR A 92 -0.13 -31.85 4.24
CA TYR A 92 0.94 -32.70 3.68
C TYR A 92 1.89 -33.28 4.72
N LEU A 93 1.73 -32.93 5.99
CA LEU A 93 2.53 -33.51 7.06
C LEU A 93 2.27 -35.02 7.20
N GLY A 94 3.31 -35.81 7.29
CA GLY A 94 3.25 -37.27 7.27
C GLY A 94 3.23 -37.88 5.88
N GLY A 95 3.34 -37.07 4.83
CA GLY A 95 3.39 -37.48 3.44
C GLY A 95 4.47 -36.76 2.63
N ARG A 96 4.43 -36.92 1.34
CA ARG A 96 5.33 -36.27 0.39
C ARG A 96 4.55 -35.25 -0.43
N ASP A 97 4.87 -33.97 -0.24
CA ASP A 97 4.40 -32.87 -1.07
C ASP A 97 5.31 -32.78 -2.32
N ARG A 98 4.71 -32.96 -3.49
CA ARG A 98 5.40 -32.80 -4.78
C ARG A 98 4.82 -31.59 -5.47
N PHE A 99 5.68 -30.71 -5.91
CA PHE A 99 5.23 -29.44 -6.48
C PHE A 99 6.13 -29.01 -7.64
N ASN A 100 5.56 -28.16 -8.49
CA ASN A 100 6.25 -27.48 -9.58
C ASN A 100 5.89 -25.99 -9.58
N SER A 101 6.58 -25.18 -10.35
CA SER A 101 6.36 -23.73 -10.42
C SER A 101 4.93 -23.29 -10.78
N GLN A 102 4.12 -24.19 -11.29
CA GLN A 102 2.73 -23.90 -11.68
C GLN A 102 1.71 -24.35 -10.63
N SER A 103 2.04 -25.36 -9.82
CA SER A 103 1.07 -26.03 -8.93
C SER A 103 1.12 -25.58 -7.48
N SER A 104 2.13 -24.85 -7.05
CA SER A 104 2.26 -24.52 -5.64
C SER A 104 2.57 -23.05 -5.39
N LYS A 105 1.52 -22.27 -5.15
CA LYS A 105 1.68 -20.97 -4.50
C LYS A 105 2.05 -21.13 -3.02
N ASP A 106 1.78 -22.29 -2.43
CA ASP A 106 1.81 -22.53 -0.99
C ASP A 106 3.01 -23.36 -0.51
N SER A 107 3.70 -24.07 -1.41
CA SER A 107 4.86 -24.87 -1.05
C SER A 107 6.12 -24.34 -1.75
N TYR A 108 7.20 -24.18 -1.01
CA TYR A 108 8.49 -23.75 -1.56
C TYR A 108 9.67 -24.27 -0.75
N ILE A 109 10.81 -24.31 -1.41
CA ILE A 109 12.11 -24.51 -0.77
C ILE A 109 12.95 -23.26 -1.01
N ARG A 110 13.62 -22.78 0.00
CA ARG A 110 14.47 -21.60 -0.05
C ARG A 110 15.82 -21.90 0.59
N PHE A 111 16.90 -21.49 -0.04
CA PHE A 111 18.22 -21.40 0.56
C PHE A 111 18.53 -19.93 0.83
N CYS A 112 18.74 -19.59 2.09
CA CYS A 112 18.83 -18.20 2.55
C CYS A 112 17.65 -17.37 2.02
N ASP A 113 17.90 -16.31 1.27
CA ASP A 113 16.86 -15.45 0.69
C ASP A 113 16.49 -15.84 -0.75
N GLU A 114 17.09 -16.91 -1.30
CA GLU A 114 16.82 -17.35 -2.66
C GLU A 114 15.68 -18.38 -2.68
N LYS A 115 14.56 -18.03 -3.32
CA LYS A 115 13.51 -19.00 -3.66
C LYS A 115 13.92 -19.84 -4.85
N PHE A 116 13.72 -21.14 -4.73
CA PHE A 116 13.93 -22.08 -5.82
C PHE A 116 12.68 -22.12 -6.71
N ALA A 117 12.81 -21.60 -7.94
CA ALA A 117 11.82 -21.79 -8.99
C ALA A 117 12.10 -23.10 -9.73
N TYR A 118 11.07 -23.92 -9.90
CA TYR A 118 11.18 -25.22 -10.55
C TYR A 118 10.91 -25.13 -12.04
N GLY A 119 11.65 -25.89 -12.83
CA GLY A 119 11.34 -26.07 -14.24
C GLY A 119 10.05 -26.83 -14.47
N ASN A 120 9.55 -26.83 -15.70
CA ASN A 120 8.24 -27.42 -16.10
C ASN A 120 8.04 -28.91 -15.80
N GLU A 121 9.04 -29.65 -15.36
CA GLU A 121 9.00 -31.10 -15.17
C GLU A 121 9.12 -31.57 -13.71
N GLY A 122 9.01 -30.64 -12.75
CA GLY A 122 8.72 -30.87 -11.35
C GLY A 122 9.44 -32.03 -10.66
N THR A 123 10.74 -31.89 -10.37
CA THR A 123 11.47 -32.85 -9.52
C THR A 123 11.52 -32.42 -8.05
N ALA A 124 10.84 -31.34 -7.69
CA ALA A 124 10.85 -30.86 -6.32
C ALA A 124 9.88 -31.62 -5.41
N TYR A 125 10.33 -31.92 -4.22
CA TYR A 125 9.46 -32.43 -3.16
C TYR A 125 9.94 -32.03 -1.77
N ILE A 126 8.99 -32.01 -0.85
CA ILE A 126 9.18 -31.90 0.60
C ILE A 126 8.47 -33.10 1.25
N GLU A 127 9.15 -33.80 2.11
CA GLU A 127 8.57 -34.87 2.93
C GLU A 127 8.88 -34.59 4.38
N ILE A 128 7.85 -34.43 5.22
CA ILE A 128 7.97 -34.08 6.62
C ILE A 128 7.15 -35.07 7.45
N ASP A 129 7.80 -35.79 8.34
CA ASP A 129 7.14 -36.64 9.34
C ASP A 129 7.52 -36.11 10.73
N MET A 130 6.51 -35.79 11.53
CA MET A 130 6.66 -35.31 12.89
C MET A 130 5.98 -36.27 13.86
N LYS A 131 6.76 -36.86 14.75
CA LYS A 131 6.26 -37.76 15.80
C LYS A 131 6.88 -37.38 17.12
N ASN A 132 6.05 -37.04 18.09
CA ASN A 132 6.48 -36.53 19.38
C ASN A 132 7.41 -35.31 19.19
N ASP A 133 8.58 -35.29 19.79
CA ASP A 133 9.58 -34.21 19.66
C ASP A 133 10.60 -34.46 18.54
N SER A 134 10.35 -35.43 17.66
CA SER A 134 11.25 -35.79 16.57
C SER A 134 10.70 -35.36 15.22
N LEU A 135 11.54 -34.70 14.45
CA LEU A 135 11.31 -34.28 13.08
C LEU A 135 12.14 -35.13 12.13
N LYS A 136 11.49 -35.69 11.09
CA LYS A 136 12.18 -36.26 9.94
C LYS A 136 11.80 -35.46 8.70
N VAL A 137 12.80 -35.06 7.94
CA VAL A 137 12.64 -34.26 6.72
C VAL A 137 13.48 -34.89 5.62
N ALA A 138 12.91 -34.93 4.41
CA ALA A 138 13.65 -35.16 3.17
C ALA A 138 13.15 -34.17 2.12
N PHE A 139 14.04 -33.56 1.36
CA PHE A 139 13.66 -32.59 0.33
C PHE A 139 14.63 -32.60 -0.84
N LEU A 140 14.11 -32.18 -1.98
CA LEU A 140 14.86 -31.98 -3.20
C LEU A 140 14.24 -30.82 -3.96
N ALA A 141 15.07 -29.92 -4.45
CA ALA A 141 14.70 -28.89 -5.40
C ALA A 141 15.79 -28.75 -6.47
N GLU A 142 15.38 -28.66 -7.71
CA GLU A 142 16.25 -28.42 -8.84
C GLU A 142 15.85 -27.10 -9.50
N MET A 143 16.75 -26.12 -9.52
CA MET A 143 16.57 -24.88 -10.28
C MET A 143 17.12 -25.09 -11.67
N LEU A 144 16.24 -25.25 -12.64
CA LEU A 144 16.60 -25.31 -14.05
C LEU A 144 16.75 -23.89 -14.60
N HIS A 145 17.93 -23.56 -15.06
CA HIS A 145 18.13 -22.36 -15.86
C HIS A 145 17.43 -22.51 -17.22
N ALA A 146 16.97 -21.38 -17.81
CA ALA A 146 16.32 -21.39 -19.13
C ALA A 146 17.19 -22.18 -20.13
N LYS A 147 16.55 -22.93 -21.02
CA LYS A 147 17.14 -23.91 -21.98
C LYS A 147 18.38 -23.45 -22.78
N ALA A 148 18.73 -22.18 -22.72
CA ALA A 148 19.88 -21.60 -23.43
C ALA A 148 21.04 -21.20 -22.50
N SER A 149 20.96 -21.47 -21.21
CA SER A 149 22.03 -21.09 -20.26
C SER A 149 23.07 -22.21 -20.18
N PRO A 150 24.38 -21.89 -20.34
CA PRO A 150 25.45 -22.85 -20.10
C PRO A 150 25.73 -23.06 -18.60
N VAL A 151 24.94 -22.48 -17.71
CA VAL A 151 25.11 -22.60 -16.27
C VAL A 151 24.46 -23.93 -15.82
N PRO A 152 25.20 -24.77 -15.05
CA PRO A 152 24.65 -26.00 -14.49
C PRO A 152 23.39 -25.74 -13.65
N ALA A 153 22.46 -26.69 -13.62
CA ALA A 153 21.33 -26.64 -12.72
C ALA A 153 21.83 -26.55 -11.26
N VAL A 154 21.20 -25.67 -10.49
CA VAL A 154 21.45 -25.60 -9.04
C VAL A 154 20.56 -26.63 -8.36
N MET A 155 21.17 -27.51 -7.59
CA MET A 155 20.43 -28.50 -6.80
C MET A 155 20.52 -28.18 -5.32
N LEU A 156 19.38 -28.23 -4.67
CA LEU A 156 19.27 -28.15 -3.20
C LEU A 156 18.57 -29.42 -2.72
N SER A 157 19.24 -30.19 -1.90
CA SER A 157 18.67 -31.40 -1.34
C SER A 157 19.16 -31.65 0.08
N GLY A 158 18.42 -32.41 0.85
CA GLY A 158 18.86 -32.75 2.20
C GLY A 158 17.94 -33.70 2.94
N THR A 159 18.47 -34.17 4.07
CA THR A 159 17.73 -34.96 5.03
C THR A 159 18.06 -34.53 6.45
N TYR A 160 17.07 -34.62 7.31
CA TYR A 160 17.23 -34.38 8.74
C TYR A 160 16.40 -35.35 9.54
N ALA A 161 16.98 -35.89 10.61
CA ALA A 161 16.26 -36.66 11.59
C ALA A 161 16.77 -36.30 13.01
N GLY A 162 15.97 -35.62 13.78
CA GLY A 162 16.42 -35.14 15.11
C GLY A 162 15.34 -34.37 15.85
N LEU A 163 15.77 -33.76 16.94
CA LEU A 163 14.92 -32.89 17.74
C LEU A 163 14.76 -31.54 17.03
N TYR A 164 13.65 -30.90 17.27
CA TYR A 164 13.36 -29.56 16.75
C TYR A 164 12.73 -28.68 17.81
N LYS A 165 12.76 -27.39 17.59
CA LYS A 165 12.06 -26.40 18.39
C LYS A 165 10.80 -25.91 17.62
N VAL A 166 9.76 -25.60 18.37
CA VAL A 166 8.53 -25.03 17.80
C VAL A 166 8.47 -23.56 18.16
N GLU A 167 8.44 -22.73 17.15
CA GLU A 167 8.16 -21.30 17.23
C GLU A 167 6.77 -21.06 16.65
N LYS A 168 5.90 -20.43 17.40
CA LYS A 168 4.58 -20.01 16.91
C LYS A 168 4.65 -18.59 16.44
N GLU A 169 3.94 -18.31 15.37
CA GLU A 169 3.77 -16.95 14.94
C GLU A 169 3.17 -16.11 16.07
N LYS A 170 3.81 -14.98 16.36
CA LYS A 170 3.29 -14.03 17.34
C LYS A 170 1.98 -13.47 16.81
N ALA A 171 0.91 -13.55 17.59
CA ALA A 171 -0.34 -12.90 17.24
C ALA A 171 -0.16 -11.39 17.21
N TYR A 172 -0.73 -10.73 16.20
CA TYR A 172 -0.81 -9.29 16.15
C TYR A 172 -1.85 -8.81 17.16
N VAL A 173 -1.51 -7.85 17.99
CA VAL A 173 -2.42 -7.22 18.95
C VAL A 173 -2.13 -5.73 18.98
N ASN A 174 -2.97 -4.93 18.34
CA ASN A 174 -2.71 -3.51 18.07
C ASN A 174 -1.32 -3.30 17.44
N GLU A 175 -1.05 -4.08 16.42
CA GLU A 175 0.21 -4.11 15.68
C GLU A 175 -0.06 -4.24 14.18
N TRP A 176 0.87 -3.79 13.38
CA TRP A 176 0.90 -4.01 11.93
C TRP A 176 2.32 -4.39 11.49
N GLY A 177 2.46 -4.95 10.31
CA GLY A 177 3.77 -5.20 9.73
C GLY A 177 3.71 -5.95 8.42
N LEU A 178 4.85 -5.98 7.76
CA LEU A 178 5.10 -6.80 6.59
C LEU A 178 5.79 -8.08 7.05
N ASP A 179 5.34 -9.22 6.54
CA ASP A 179 5.87 -10.54 6.84
C ASP A 179 5.89 -10.84 8.35
N ARG A 180 7.01 -10.61 9.00
CA ARG A 180 7.22 -10.92 10.44
C ARG A 180 7.49 -9.68 11.28
N GLU A 181 7.32 -8.51 10.70
CA GLU A 181 7.46 -7.26 11.44
C GLU A 181 6.26 -7.05 12.37
N HIS A 182 6.50 -6.39 13.49
CA HIS A 182 5.52 -6.06 14.50
C HIS A 182 5.71 -4.62 14.95
N ASN A 183 4.99 -3.70 14.32
CA ASN A 183 5.00 -2.28 14.63
C ASN A 183 3.75 -1.96 15.45
N ALA A 184 3.91 -1.34 16.63
CA ALA A 184 2.80 -1.04 17.52
C ALA A 184 1.92 0.08 16.96
N ILE A 185 0.61 -0.13 16.93
CA ILE A 185 -0.40 0.86 16.58
C ILE A 185 -0.79 1.62 17.85
N ALA A 186 -0.63 2.94 17.83
CA ALA A 186 -0.97 3.81 18.94
C ALA A 186 -2.39 4.37 18.84
N LYS A 187 -2.88 4.64 17.61
CA LYS A 187 -4.22 5.17 17.37
C LYS A 187 -4.78 4.79 16.01
N ALA A 188 -6.11 4.85 15.90
CA ALA A 188 -6.82 4.80 14.63
C ALA A 188 -7.54 6.14 14.38
N VAL A 189 -7.64 6.53 13.11
CA VAL A 189 -8.40 7.70 12.66
C VAL A 189 -9.33 7.27 11.54
N LEU A 190 -10.63 7.53 11.72
CA LEU A 190 -11.63 7.40 10.67
C LEU A 190 -11.81 8.76 10.01
N THR A 191 -11.39 8.87 8.77
CA THR A 191 -11.60 10.06 7.97
C THR A 191 -12.79 9.86 7.06
N ASN A 192 -13.84 10.65 7.25
CA ASN A 192 -15.03 10.67 6.43
C ASN A 192 -14.96 11.82 5.42
N ARG A 193 -15.50 11.59 4.23
CA ARG A 193 -15.73 12.65 3.28
C ARG A 193 -17.09 13.28 3.55
N GLU A 194 -17.20 14.60 3.42
CA GLU A 194 -18.43 15.34 3.64
C GLU A 194 -19.55 14.91 2.67
N ASP A 195 -19.18 14.51 1.46
CA ASP A 195 -20.12 14.02 0.44
C ASP A 195 -20.65 12.60 0.67
N GLY A 196 -20.21 11.92 1.75
CA GLY A 196 -20.59 10.55 2.06
C GLY A 196 -20.00 9.50 1.12
N GLY A 197 -19.01 9.87 0.31
CA GLY A 197 -18.32 8.97 -0.62
C GLY A 197 -17.41 7.96 0.08
N ASN A 198 -16.14 7.94 -0.27
CA ASN A 198 -15.17 7.06 0.37
C ASN A 198 -14.76 7.58 1.75
N SER A 199 -14.57 6.67 2.67
CA SER A 199 -13.93 6.91 3.97
C SER A 199 -12.58 6.21 4.00
N SER A 200 -11.70 6.64 4.89
CA SER A 200 -10.48 5.90 5.19
C SER A 200 -10.34 5.60 6.66
N ILE A 201 -9.78 4.44 6.98
CA ILE A 201 -9.35 4.09 8.33
C ILE A 201 -7.83 4.02 8.30
N SER A 202 -7.19 4.91 9.04
CA SER A 202 -5.73 5.00 9.15
C SER A 202 -5.27 4.55 10.53
N LEU A 203 -4.26 3.70 10.57
CA LEU A 203 -3.63 3.18 11.77
C LEU A 203 -2.25 3.82 11.92
N PHE A 204 -2.01 4.50 13.05
CA PHE A 204 -0.79 5.27 13.27
C PHE A 204 0.05 4.67 14.39
N GLU A 205 1.36 4.72 14.22
CA GLU A 205 2.35 4.46 15.24
C GLU A 205 2.47 5.60 16.26
N ALA A 206 3.15 5.36 17.37
CA ALA A 206 3.34 6.36 18.41
C ALA A 206 4.18 7.59 17.98
N ASN A 207 5.02 7.42 16.97
CA ASN A 207 5.82 8.49 16.35
C ASN A 207 5.01 9.38 15.37
N GLY A 208 3.75 9.00 15.10
CA GLY A 208 2.85 9.67 14.15
C GLY A 208 2.94 9.15 12.71
N ALA A 209 3.81 8.19 12.43
CA ALA A 209 3.87 7.55 11.10
C ALA A 209 2.59 6.77 10.83
N GLU A 210 2.09 6.82 9.59
CA GLU A 210 0.94 6.05 9.15
C GLU A 210 1.38 4.64 8.76
N GLY A 211 1.03 3.66 9.59
CA GLY A 211 1.37 2.27 9.34
C GLY A 211 0.53 1.65 8.24
N VAL A 212 -0.80 1.73 8.36
CA VAL A 212 -1.76 1.17 7.39
C VAL A 212 -2.91 2.13 7.18
N ARG A 213 -3.33 2.30 5.92
CA ARG A 213 -4.56 3.00 5.54
C ARG A 213 -5.42 2.13 4.63
N ILE A 214 -6.68 2.03 4.97
CA ILE A 214 -7.71 1.36 4.18
C ILE A 214 -8.69 2.42 3.70
N GLU A 215 -8.84 2.58 2.39
CA GLU A 215 -9.84 3.45 1.77
C GLU A 215 -10.95 2.60 1.17
N LEU A 216 -12.19 2.89 1.50
CA LEU A 216 -13.37 2.13 1.05
C LEU A 216 -14.61 3.03 1.03
N PRO A 217 -15.67 2.68 0.27
CA PRO A 217 -16.93 3.40 0.34
C PRO A 217 -17.47 3.41 1.78
N HIS A 218 -17.96 4.56 2.25
CA HIS A 218 -18.46 4.71 3.61
C HIS A 218 -19.50 3.64 3.98
N SER A 219 -20.38 3.29 3.05
CA SER A 219 -21.41 2.25 3.22
C SER A 219 -20.87 0.83 3.37
N GLN A 220 -19.58 0.64 3.17
CA GLN A 220 -18.90 -0.65 3.25
C GLN A 220 -18.16 -0.85 4.57
N ILE A 221 -18.05 0.19 5.42
CA ILE A 221 -17.51 0.05 6.78
C ILE A 221 -18.39 -0.93 7.56
N GLY A 222 -17.75 -1.89 8.23
CA GLY A 222 -18.45 -2.97 8.96
C GLY A 222 -18.63 -4.24 8.16
N LYS A 223 -18.08 -4.31 6.95
CA LYS A 223 -18.07 -5.54 6.14
C LYS A 223 -16.70 -6.20 6.13
N GLU A 224 -16.73 -7.49 5.91
CA GLU A 224 -15.54 -8.29 5.61
C GLU A 224 -15.39 -8.45 4.10
N PHE A 225 -14.19 -8.27 3.62
CA PHE A 225 -13.80 -8.44 2.23
C PHE A 225 -12.82 -9.59 2.12
N LEU A 226 -13.22 -10.61 1.38
CA LEU A 226 -12.37 -11.75 1.09
C LEU A 226 -11.73 -11.58 -0.29
N PHE A 227 -10.42 -11.67 -0.33
CA PHE A 227 -9.63 -11.59 -1.56
C PHE A 227 -9.21 -13.00 -1.95
N THR A 228 -9.51 -13.36 -3.18
CA THR A 228 -9.09 -14.62 -3.79
C THR A 228 -8.49 -14.33 -5.16
N THR A 229 -7.88 -15.31 -5.79
CA THR A 229 -7.33 -15.11 -7.14
C THR A 229 -8.37 -14.74 -8.20
N SER A 230 -9.67 -14.92 -7.90
CA SER A 230 -10.81 -14.65 -8.79
C SER A 230 -11.75 -13.56 -8.28
N GLU A 231 -11.67 -13.17 -7.01
CA GLU A 231 -12.50 -12.14 -6.39
C GLU A 231 -11.66 -10.92 -6.09
N THR A 232 -12.04 -9.79 -6.67
CA THR A 232 -11.34 -8.52 -6.52
C THR A 232 -12.32 -7.45 -6.02
N HIS A 233 -11.83 -6.51 -5.25
CA HIS A 233 -12.58 -5.38 -4.70
C HIS A 233 -11.93 -4.07 -5.15
N PRO A 234 -12.19 -3.61 -6.40
CA PRO A 234 -11.56 -2.42 -6.96
C PRO A 234 -11.92 -1.13 -6.22
N GLU A 235 -13.01 -1.15 -5.44
CA GLU A 235 -13.45 -0.05 -4.59
C GLU A 235 -12.59 0.12 -3.33
N ILE A 236 -11.71 -0.83 -3.02
CA ILE A 236 -10.84 -0.79 -1.84
C ILE A 236 -9.43 -0.44 -2.25
N THR A 237 -8.85 0.50 -1.53
CA THR A 237 -7.42 0.84 -1.63
C THR A 237 -6.75 0.53 -0.31
N LEU A 238 -5.61 -0.15 -0.37
CA LEU A 238 -4.78 -0.46 0.78
C LEU A 238 -3.40 0.16 0.62
N LYS A 239 -3.02 0.98 1.59
CA LYS A 239 -1.71 1.63 1.66
C LYS A 239 -1.03 1.26 2.96
N TYR A 240 0.29 1.30 2.97
CA TYR A 240 1.10 1.00 4.15
C TYR A 240 2.36 1.86 4.15
N ASN A 241 3.01 1.98 5.30
CA ASN A 241 4.30 2.63 5.49
C ASN A 241 4.34 4.04 4.84
N ASP A 242 3.54 4.97 5.40
CA ASP A 242 3.41 6.36 4.94
C ASP A 242 2.96 6.51 3.47
N GLY A 243 2.08 5.62 3.02
CA GLY A 243 1.36 5.76 1.76
C GLY A 243 1.85 4.91 0.60
N ALA A 244 2.74 3.95 0.82
CA ALA A 244 3.07 2.95 -0.18
C ALA A 244 1.81 2.15 -0.56
N TYR A 245 1.54 2.01 -1.85
CA TYR A 245 0.35 1.36 -2.37
C TYR A 245 0.57 -0.16 -2.49
N LEU A 246 -0.38 -0.96 -1.98
CA LEU A 246 -0.43 -2.40 -2.20
C LEU A 246 -1.45 -2.71 -3.29
N ASP A 247 -0.99 -3.25 -4.42
CA ASP A 247 -1.88 -3.72 -5.49
C ASP A 247 -2.67 -4.96 -5.02
N LEU A 248 -3.98 -4.81 -4.89
CA LEU A 248 -4.89 -5.87 -4.44
C LEU A 248 -5.33 -6.81 -5.57
N ASN A 249 -4.97 -6.54 -6.82
CA ASN A 249 -5.33 -7.39 -7.94
C ASN A 249 -4.59 -8.74 -7.87
N GLY A 250 -5.35 -9.83 -7.70
CA GLY A 250 -4.81 -11.17 -7.49
C GLY A 250 -4.17 -11.40 -6.12
N ALA A 251 -4.40 -10.51 -5.15
CA ALA A 251 -4.07 -10.74 -3.75
C ALA A 251 -4.98 -11.81 -3.14
N VAL A 252 -4.54 -12.41 -2.04
CA VAL A 252 -5.31 -13.41 -1.27
C VAL A 252 -5.32 -13.00 0.20
N GLY A 253 -6.48 -13.14 0.85
CA GLY A 253 -6.62 -12.81 2.25
C GLY A 253 -7.92 -12.12 2.59
N TYR A 254 -7.90 -11.24 3.58
CA TYR A 254 -9.10 -10.52 3.99
C TYR A 254 -8.77 -9.14 4.55
N ILE A 255 -9.79 -8.27 4.47
CA ILE A 255 -9.86 -6.99 5.17
C ILE A 255 -11.21 -6.95 5.89
N ASN A 256 -11.19 -6.72 7.20
CA ASN A 256 -12.38 -6.51 8.02
C ASN A 256 -12.23 -5.18 8.75
N THR A 257 -13.26 -4.33 8.63
CA THR A 257 -13.31 -3.05 9.33
C THR A 257 -14.66 -2.93 10.04
N SER A 258 -14.64 -2.58 11.29
CA SER A 258 -15.86 -2.37 12.07
C SER A 258 -15.70 -1.15 12.96
N VAL A 259 -16.77 -0.36 13.05
CA VAL A 259 -16.83 0.82 13.92
C VAL A 259 -18.10 0.71 14.76
N ASN A 260 -17.95 0.69 16.07
CA ASN A 260 -19.08 0.59 16.99
C ASN A 260 -18.88 1.57 18.17
N GLY A 261 -19.71 2.61 18.20
CA GLY A 261 -19.58 3.68 19.18
C GLY A 261 -18.23 4.38 19.07
N SER A 262 -17.41 4.29 20.10
CA SER A 262 -16.06 4.88 20.16
C SER A 262 -14.94 3.89 19.86
N THR A 263 -15.26 2.69 19.41
CA THR A 263 -14.27 1.62 19.16
C THR A 263 -14.23 1.27 17.69
N ALA A 264 -13.05 1.20 17.13
CA ALA A 264 -12.77 0.61 15.83
C ALA A 264 -12.11 -0.76 16.00
N VAL A 265 -12.52 -1.70 15.15
CA VAL A 265 -11.84 -2.99 14.97
C VAL A 265 -11.41 -3.09 13.52
N VAL A 266 -10.14 -3.33 13.33
CA VAL A 266 -9.53 -3.47 12.00
C VAL A 266 -8.70 -4.74 11.99
N SER A 267 -8.97 -5.63 11.05
CA SER A 267 -8.21 -6.85 10.82
C SER A 267 -7.85 -6.94 9.34
N VAL A 268 -6.57 -6.98 9.04
CA VAL A 268 -6.02 -7.09 7.69
C VAL A 268 -5.06 -8.26 7.64
N SER A 269 -5.22 -9.11 6.66
CA SER A 269 -4.26 -10.15 6.31
C SER A 269 -4.28 -10.31 4.80
N ILE A 270 -3.35 -9.69 4.10
CA ILE A 270 -3.28 -9.68 2.64
C ILE A 270 -1.92 -10.19 2.19
N ILE A 271 -1.95 -11.22 1.37
CA ILE A 271 -0.78 -11.77 0.70
C ILE A 271 -0.83 -11.37 -0.76
N LYS A 272 0.20 -10.68 -1.21
CA LYS A 272 0.41 -10.33 -2.60
C LYS A 272 1.85 -10.62 -3.00
N ASP A 273 2.02 -11.47 -4.00
CA ASP A 273 3.32 -11.99 -4.41
C ASP A 273 4.08 -12.58 -3.20
N ASP A 274 5.21 -12.01 -2.81
CA ASP A 274 6.01 -12.44 -1.67
C ASP A 274 5.80 -11.59 -0.41
N THR A 275 4.87 -10.65 -0.45
CA THR A 275 4.58 -9.73 0.66
C THR A 275 3.32 -10.15 1.40
N HIS A 276 3.41 -10.27 2.72
CA HIS A 276 2.26 -10.50 3.59
C HIS A 276 2.08 -9.28 4.51
N LEU A 277 1.11 -8.42 4.19
CA LEU A 277 0.71 -7.31 5.05
C LEU A 277 -0.31 -7.79 6.08
N ARG A 278 -0.04 -7.50 7.35
CA ARG A 278 -0.94 -7.76 8.47
C ARG A 278 -1.16 -6.52 9.30
N ALA A 279 -2.37 -6.35 9.79
CA ALA A 279 -2.68 -5.37 10.82
C ALA A 279 -3.86 -5.87 11.66
N GLU A 280 -3.74 -5.72 12.97
CA GLU A 280 -4.81 -5.98 13.93
C GLU A 280 -4.89 -4.79 14.89
N TYR A 281 -6.07 -4.20 14.96
CA TYR A 281 -6.36 -3.11 15.88
C TYR A 281 -7.73 -3.27 16.52
N SER A 282 -7.79 -3.05 17.81
CA SER A 282 -9.06 -2.94 18.54
C SER A 282 -8.91 -1.89 19.64
N GLY A 283 -9.54 -0.74 19.47
CA GLY A 283 -9.39 0.36 20.40
C GLY A 283 -10.20 1.59 20.03
N ALA A 284 -9.98 2.67 20.77
CA ALA A 284 -10.61 3.96 20.49
C ALA A 284 -10.10 4.52 19.16
N TYR A 285 -10.94 5.29 18.48
CA TYR A 285 -10.57 6.00 17.26
C TYR A 285 -11.02 7.45 17.31
N GLU A 286 -10.29 8.27 16.55
CA GLU A 286 -10.65 9.66 16.28
C GLU A 286 -11.43 9.75 14.97
N THR A 287 -12.34 10.70 14.85
CA THR A 287 -13.07 10.94 13.60
C THR A 287 -12.68 12.31 13.04
N GLU A 288 -12.34 12.32 11.78
CA GLU A 288 -12.13 13.53 11.00
C GLU A 288 -13.13 13.57 9.84
N THR A 289 -13.62 14.76 9.52
CA THR A 289 -14.39 14.97 8.29
C THR A 289 -13.58 15.88 7.38
N VAL A 290 -13.34 15.43 6.17
CA VAL A 290 -12.61 16.18 5.16
C VAL A 290 -13.54 16.55 4.02
N LYS A 291 -13.37 17.78 3.54
CA LYS A 291 -13.95 18.22 2.28
C LYS A 291 -12.99 17.89 1.17
N GLU A 292 -13.52 17.47 0.03
CA GLU A 292 -12.69 17.33 -1.16
C GLU A 292 -12.50 18.65 -1.87
N ASN A 293 -11.32 18.81 -2.45
CA ASN A 293 -11.05 19.91 -3.37
C ASN A 293 -11.90 19.71 -4.63
N ARG A 294 -13.01 20.41 -4.69
CA ARG A 294 -14.01 20.24 -5.74
C ARG A 294 -14.63 21.56 -6.19
N PHE A 295 -15.16 21.54 -7.37
CA PHE A 295 -15.97 22.57 -7.97
C PHE A 295 -17.25 21.91 -8.49
N ILE A 296 -18.40 22.28 -7.93
CA ILE A 296 -19.72 21.84 -8.36
C ILE A 296 -20.39 23.01 -9.05
N TYR A 297 -20.94 22.77 -10.22
CA TYR A 297 -21.70 23.77 -10.94
C TYR A 297 -23.01 23.19 -11.42
N ASN A 298 -24.05 24.01 -11.39
CA ASN A 298 -25.38 23.70 -11.88
C ASN A 298 -25.92 24.92 -12.65
N TYR A 299 -26.38 24.70 -13.87
CA TYR A 299 -26.93 25.72 -14.73
C TYR A 299 -28.42 25.41 -14.97
N GLU A 300 -29.31 26.19 -14.30
CA GLU A 300 -30.76 26.05 -14.46
C GLU A 300 -31.22 26.64 -15.79
N GLY A 301 -31.29 25.88 -16.83
CA GLY A 301 -31.78 26.36 -18.13
C GLY A 301 -31.47 25.42 -19.26
N ASP A 302 -30.46 24.63 -19.03
CA ASP A 302 -30.16 23.51 -19.90
C ASP A 302 -29.76 22.34 -19.00
N SER A 303 -30.63 21.37 -18.85
CA SER A 303 -30.45 20.17 -18.01
C SER A 303 -29.22 19.32 -18.36
N ALA A 304 -28.44 19.74 -19.32
CA ALA A 304 -27.18 19.12 -19.70
C ALA A 304 -25.95 19.72 -19.00
N TYR A 305 -26.10 20.80 -18.22
CA TYR A 305 -24.98 21.53 -17.63
C TYR A 305 -25.02 21.50 -16.09
N GLU A 306 -24.86 20.33 -15.53
CA GLU A 306 -24.48 20.15 -14.13
C GLU A 306 -23.25 19.26 -14.07
N GLY A 307 -22.35 19.52 -13.15
CA GLY A 307 -21.14 18.70 -13.02
C GLY A 307 -20.35 18.96 -11.77
N THR A 308 -19.47 18.02 -11.50
CA THR A 308 -18.47 18.12 -10.44
C THR A 308 -17.10 17.90 -11.03
N GLN A 309 -16.18 18.81 -10.74
CA GLN A 309 -14.78 18.71 -11.12
C GLN A 309 -13.91 18.66 -9.86
N SER A 310 -12.94 17.77 -9.83
CA SER A 310 -11.89 17.79 -8.82
C SER A 310 -10.93 18.94 -9.09
N ILE A 311 -10.54 19.64 -8.02
CA ILE A 311 -9.50 20.67 -8.09
C ILE A 311 -8.21 20.07 -7.54
N VAL A 312 -7.19 19.93 -8.39
CA VAL A 312 -5.92 19.33 -8.01
C VAL A 312 -4.84 20.37 -7.70
N LYS A 313 -5.08 21.65 -8.13
CA LYS A 313 -4.09 22.71 -7.98
C LYS A 313 -4.73 24.09 -7.90
N LEU A 314 -4.22 24.89 -6.98
CA LEU A 314 -4.51 26.34 -6.90
C LEU A 314 -3.27 27.13 -7.32
N MET A 315 -3.47 28.09 -8.24
CA MET A 315 -2.48 29.10 -8.54
C MET A 315 -3.00 30.46 -8.11
N VAL A 316 -2.16 31.24 -7.43
CA VAL A 316 -2.55 32.53 -6.89
C VAL A 316 -1.64 33.64 -7.43
N ASN A 317 -2.27 34.70 -7.90
CA ASN A 317 -1.58 35.93 -8.27
C ASN A 317 -2.02 37.03 -7.29
N ASP A 318 -1.11 37.48 -6.43
CA ASP A 318 -1.34 38.53 -5.45
C ASP A 318 -0.74 39.85 -5.97
N ASN A 319 -1.57 40.70 -6.53
CA ASN A 319 -1.15 41.98 -7.09
C ASN A 319 -1.74 43.16 -6.31
N GLY A 320 -1.01 43.61 -5.27
CA GLY A 320 -1.23 44.91 -4.67
C GLY A 320 -2.61 45.13 -4.03
N GLY A 321 -3.15 44.13 -3.36
CA GLY A 321 -4.42 44.21 -2.66
C GLY A 321 -5.56 43.42 -3.32
N VAL A 322 -5.25 42.72 -4.40
CA VAL A 322 -6.21 41.84 -5.10
C VAL A 322 -5.59 40.47 -5.31
N LEU A 323 -6.32 39.45 -4.88
CA LEU A 323 -5.99 38.03 -5.12
C LEU A 323 -6.75 37.54 -6.34
N LYS A 324 -6.02 37.01 -7.32
CA LYS A 324 -6.62 36.28 -8.41
C LYS A 324 -6.26 34.81 -8.28
N MET A 325 -7.27 33.97 -8.10
CA MET A 325 -7.16 32.54 -7.81
C MET A 325 -7.66 31.71 -9.01
N TYR A 326 -6.88 30.71 -9.39
CA TYR A 326 -7.14 29.84 -10.53
C TYR A 326 -7.20 28.39 -10.03
N PHE A 327 -8.39 27.78 -10.08
CA PHE A 327 -8.65 26.44 -9.56
C PHE A 327 -8.55 25.42 -10.69
N SER A 328 -7.43 24.71 -10.75
CA SER A 328 -7.13 23.82 -11.88
C SER A 328 -7.54 22.37 -11.61
N PRO A 329 -8.21 21.72 -12.55
CA PRO A 329 -8.45 20.27 -12.51
C PRO A 329 -7.24 19.46 -12.98
N SER A 330 -6.12 20.08 -13.34
CA SER A 330 -4.94 19.41 -13.88
C SER A 330 -3.63 19.97 -13.30
N GLU A 331 -2.69 19.09 -13.02
CA GLU A 331 -1.32 19.46 -12.64
C GLU A 331 -0.50 20.05 -13.80
N GLY A 332 -0.94 19.84 -15.05
CA GLY A 332 -0.19 20.21 -16.26
C GLY A 332 0.03 21.70 -16.49
N TYR A 333 -0.72 22.57 -15.82
CA TYR A 333 -0.55 24.02 -15.94
C TYR A 333 0.58 24.51 -15.04
N SER A 334 1.59 25.16 -15.63
CA SER A 334 2.77 25.66 -14.92
C SER A 334 2.71 27.16 -14.60
N ASN A 335 1.84 27.91 -15.27
CA ASN A 335 1.66 29.35 -15.04
C ASN A 335 0.25 29.81 -15.43
N THR A 336 -0.15 30.96 -14.91
CA THR A 336 -1.49 31.53 -15.08
C THR A 336 -1.81 32.00 -16.51
N SER A 337 -0.80 32.21 -17.36
CA SER A 337 -1.00 32.61 -18.76
C SER A 337 -1.55 31.48 -19.65
N GLN A 338 -1.43 30.24 -19.18
CA GLN A 338 -1.96 29.05 -19.86
C GLN A 338 -3.45 28.81 -19.56
N ILE A 339 -4.02 29.61 -18.65
CA ILE A 339 -5.32 29.37 -18.08
C ILE A 339 -6.37 30.18 -18.78
N ASN A 340 -7.47 29.54 -19.12
CA ASN A 340 -8.64 30.14 -19.69
C ASN A 340 -9.85 29.77 -18.81
N LYS A 341 -10.75 30.73 -18.58
CA LYS A 341 -12.02 30.53 -17.85
C LYS A 341 -12.91 29.42 -18.44
N THR A 342 -12.74 29.09 -19.71
CA THR A 342 -13.46 28.01 -20.40
C THR A 342 -13.13 26.61 -19.80
N HIS A 343 -12.08 26.48 -19.03
CA HIS A 343 -11.61 25.16 -18.55
C HIS A 343 -11.48 25.09 -17.04
N MET A 344 -11.54 26.21 -16.33
CA MET A 344 -11.42 26.23 -14.89
C MET A 344 -12.00 27.50 -14.26
N PRO A 345 -12.46 27.38 -13.00
CA PRO A 345 -12.91 28.53 -12.23
C PRO A 345 -11.79 29.54 -11.98
N ILE A 346 -12.10 30.79 -12.16
CA ILE A 346 -11.21 31.92 -11.85
C ILE A 346 -11.97 32.88 -10.93
N LEU A 347 -11.41 33.15 -9.78
CA LEU A 347 -11.98 34.05 -8.79
C LEU A 347 -10.99 35.19 -8.48
N THR A 348 -11.45 36.41 -8.57
CA THR A 348 -10.72 37.62 -8.16
C THR A 348 -11.40 38.20 -6.94
N VAL A 349 -10.65 38.47 -5.87
CA VAL A 349 -11.18 39.04 -4.62
C VAL A 349 -10.19 40.04 -3.99
N PRO A 350 -10.67 40.99 -3.18
CA PRO A 350 -9.76 41.83 -2.39
C PRO A 350 -8.92 40.98 -1.41
N SER A 351 -7.62 41.24 -1.32
CA SER A 351 -6.74 40.54 -0.35
C SER A 351 -7.16 40.73 1.10
N SER A 352 -7.96 41.75 1.39
CA SER A 352 -8.48 42.04 2.74
C SER A 352 -9.44 41.00 3.30
N ILE A 353 -9.97 40.10 2.46
CA ILE A 353 -10.86 39.02 2.94
C ILE A 353 -10.08 37.84 3.51
N VAL A 354 -8.78 37.75 3.25
CA VAL A 354 -7.95 36.63 3.74
C VAL A 354 -7.92 36.64 5.26
N ASN A 355 -8.24 35.51 5.86
CA ASN A 355 -8.36 35.30 7.31
C ASN A 355 -9.36 36.25 8.01
N ALA A 356 -10.33 36.78 7.24
CA ALA A 356 -11.36 37.69 7.78
C ALA A 356 -12.68 36.97 8.11
N GLY A 357 -12.69 35.62 8.00
CA GLY A 357 -13.88 34.79 8.13
C GLY A 357 -14.84 34.93 6.95
N LYS A 358 -15.99 34.33 7.12
CA LYS A 358 -17.05 34.27 6.09
C LYS A 358 -17.58 35.66 5.74
N LYS A 359 -17.65 35.97 4.46
CA LYS A 359 -18.12 37.24 3.88
C LYS A 359 -19.24 37.00 2.87
N ALA A 360 -20.27 37.82 2.88
CA ALA A 360 -21.28 37.79 1.83
C ALA A 360 -20.76 38.49 0.58
N PHE A 361 -20.97 37.89 -0.59
CA PHE A 361 -20.52 38.47 -1.87
C PHE A 361 -21.14 39.85 -2.16
N ASN A 362 -22.38 40.09 -1.77
CA ASN A 362 -23.05 41.37 -1.95
C ASN A 362 -22.50 42.49 -1.08
N GLU A 363 -21.67 42.18 -0.04
CA GLU A 363 -20.99 43.15 0.81
C GLU A 363 -19.57 43.46 0.31
N LEU A 364 -19.07 42.71 -0.65
CA LEU A 364 -17.73 42.85 -1.20
C LEU A 364 -17.75 43.74 -2.44
N SER A 365 -16.69 44.53 -2.61
CA SER A 365 -16.44 45.29 -3.82
C SER A 365 -15.16 44.82 -4.49
N GLY A 366 -15.09 44.96 -5.81
CA GLY A 366 -13.88 44.64 -6.58
C GLY A 366 -13.58 43.15 -6.69
N TRP A 367 -14.60 42.33 -6.63
CA TRP A 367 -14.47 40.89 -6.92
C TRP A 367 -15.11 40.55 -8.28
N GLU A 368 -14.70 39.47 -8.89
CA GLU A 368 -15.28 38.89 -10.10
C GLU A 368 -15.08 37.39 -10.11
N PHE A 369 -16.00 36.66 -10.70
CA PHE A 369 -15.91 35.22 -10.93
C PHE A 369 -16.19 34.91 -12.39
N GLY A 370 -15.46 33.96 -12.94
CA GLY A 370 -15.65 33.45 -14.27
C GLY A 370 -15.38 31.97 -14.41
N TYR A 371 -16.30 31.26 -15.04
CA TYR A 371 -16.15 29.89 -15.46
C TYR A 371 -17.02 29.61 -16.67
N ASP A 372 -16.40 29.26 -17.80
CA ASP A 372 -17.06 29.02 -19.06
C ASP A 372 -18.03 30.17 -19.47
N MET A 373 -19.33 29.94 -19.52
CA MET A 373 -20.36 30.94 -19.79
C MET A 373 -20.87 31.64 -18.52
N MET A 374 -20.38 31.23 -17.32
CA MET A 374 -20.82 31.75 -16.02
C MET A 374 -19.90 32.87 -15.58
N ASP A 375 -20.20 34.08 -15.89
CA ASP A 375 -19.53 35.27 -15.35
C ASP A 375 -20.44 35.95 -14.32
N VAL A 376 -19.90 36.27 -13.16
CA VAL A 376 -20.64 36.95 -12.06
C VAL A 376 -19.81 38.10 -11.51
N TRP A 377 -20.45 39.23 -11.33
CA TRP A 377 -19.85 40.47 -10.81
C TRP A 377 -20.60 41.01 -9.60
N PRO A 378 -20.05 41.98 -8.89
CA PRO A 378 -20.82 42.78 -7.94
C PRO A 378 -22.10 43.35 -8.58
N TYR A 379 -23.17 43.38 -7.79
CA TYR A 379 -24.45 43.92 -8.26
C TYR A 379 -24.28 45.34 -8.77
N GLU A 380 -24.57 45.57 -10.05
CA GLU A 380 -24.56 46.88 -10.70
C GLU A 380 -25.97 47.28 -11.18
N ASP A 381 -26.72 46.33 -11.75
CA ASP A 381 -28.12 46.44 -12.09
C ASP A 381 -28.76 45.05 -12.26
N GLU A 382 -30.10 44.97 -12.28
CA GLU A 382 -30.86 43.72 -12.32
C GLU A 382 -30.70 42.94 -13.62
N TYR A 383 -30.14 43.53 -14.66
CA TYR A 383 -29.93 42.89 -15.97
C TYR A 383 -28.56 42.19 -16.06
N LYS A 384 -27.66 42.46 -15.13
CA LYS A 384 -26.34 41.85 -15.10
C LYS A 384 -26.29 40.66 -14.12
N PRO A 385 -25.57 39.58 -14.44
CA PRO A 385 -25.37 38.50 -13.52
C PRO A 385 -24.80 39.01 -12.19
N HIS A 386 -25.49 38.72 -11.08
CA HIS A 386 -25.11 39.13 -9.72
C HIS A 386 -25.37 38.01 -8.72
N PRO A 387 -24.71 38.04 -7.53
CA PRO A 387 -24.90 37.02 -6.52
C PRO A 387 -26.24 37.10 -5.80
N ALA A 388 -26.71 35.98 -5.28
CA ALA A 388 -27.79 35.94 -4.30
C ALA A 388 -27.37 36.57 -2.97
N SER A 389 -28.33 37.05 -2.19
CA SER A 389 -28.05 37.57 -0.84
C SER A 389 -27.52 36.54 0.17
N THR A 390 -27.68 35.26 -0.17
CA THR A 390 -27.21 34.13 0.64
C THR A 390 -25.82 33.65 0.26
N ASP A 391 -25.26 34.19 -0.84
CA ASP A 391 -23.98 33.75 -1.34
C ASP A 391 -22.82 34.31 -0.53
N TRP A 392 -21.81 33.49 -0.35
CA TRP A 392 -20.72 33.81 0.56
C TRP A 392 -19.39 33.20 0.12
N ILE A 393 -18.31 33.77 0.67
CA ILE A 393 -16.94 33.31 0.50
C ILE A 393 -16.19 33.33 1.81
N GLU A 394 -15.31 32.37 2.01
CA GLU A 394 -14.29 32.36 3.04
C GLU A 394 -12.95 31.98 2.44
N VAL A 395 -11.92 32.76 2.77
CA VAL A 395 -10.54 32.50 2.34
C VAL A 395 -9.64 32.54 3.56
N ASN A 396 -9.08 31.39 3.90
CA ASN A 396 -8.08 31.24 4.95
C ASN A 396 -6.72 30.95 4.32
N ARG A 397 -5.66 31.51 4.92
CA ARG A 397 -4.28 31.32 4.47
C ARG A 397 -3.35 31.12 5.66
N ASP A 398 -2.55 30.04 5.62
CA ASP A 398 -1.43 29.81 6.52
C ASP A 398 -0.18 29.52 5.69
N GLY A 399 0.77 30.45 5.70
CA GLY A 399 1.94 30.38 4.83
C GLY A 399 1.58 30.31 3.36
N ASN A 400 1.84 29.18 2.74
CA ASN A 400 1.52 28.89 1.32
C ASN A 400 0.26 28.03 1.16
N VAL A 401 -0.34 27.58 2.25
CA VAL A 401 -1.57 26.77 2.25
C VAL A 401 -2.77 27.69 2.27
N TYR A 402 -3.66 27.48 1.32
CA TYR A 402 -4.95 28.18 1.20
C TYR A 402 -6.08 27.20 1.50
N GLU A 403 -7.10 27.68 2.20
CA GLU A 403 -8.41 27.05 2.28
C GLU A 403 -9.43 28.06 1.77
N VAL A 404 -10.08 27.71 0.66
CA VAL A 404 -11.02 28.59 -0.03
C VAL A 404 -12.33 27.85 -0.16
N GLU A 405 -13.40 28.47 0.32
CA GLU A 405 -14.75 27.94 0.21
C GLU A 405 -15.71 29.04 -0.18
N PHE A 406 -16.56 28.77 -1.18
CA PHE A 406 -17.62 29.70 -1.52
C PHE A 406 -18.81 29.03 -2.19
N VAL A 407 -19.97 29.65 -1.98
CA VAL A 407 -21.20 29.38 -2.73
C VAL A 407 -21.57 30.67 -3.46
N LEU A 408 -21.79 30.57 -4.76
CA LEU A 408 -22.08 31.70 -5.61
C LEU A 408 -23.20 31.37 -6.60
N SER A 409 -24.18 32.23 -6.71
CA SER A 409 -25.22 32.17 -7.72
C SER A 409 -24.96 33.19 -8.82
N SER A 410 -25.50 32.96 -10.02
CA SER A 410 -25.55 33.92 -11.12
C SER A 410 -27.02 34.22 -11.40
N ILE A 411 -27.50 35.36 -10.94
CA ILE A 411 -28.89 35.79 -11.04
C ILE A 411 -28.94 37.05 -11.91
N GLY A 412 -29.86 37.12 -12.87
CA GLY A 412 -30.09 38.31 -13.70
C GLY A 412 -31.42 38.18 -14.43
N GLU A 413 -32.03 39.33 -14.85
CA GLU A 413 -33.32 39.33 -15.56
C GLU A 413 -33.22 38.57 -16.89
N GLY A 414 -34.09 37.58 -17.09
CA GLY A 414 -34.11 36.73 -18.26
C GLY A 414 -32.96 35.71 -18.32
N SER A 415 -32.13 35.69 -17.30
CA SER A 415 -31.01 34.73 -17.13
C SER A 415 -31.46 33.52 -16.33
N TYR A 416 -30.90 32.40 -16.69
CA TYR A 416 -31.03 31.20 -15.89
C TYR A 416 -30.20 31.34 -14.61
N THR A 417 -30.70 30.81 -13.49
CA THR A 417 -29.94 30.78 -12.24
C THR A 417 -28.87 29.70 -12.35
N SER A 418 -27.62 30.10 -12.25
CA SER A 418 -26.52 29.16 -12.10
C SER A 418 -26.02 29.17 -10.69
N THR A 419 -25.69 28.01 -10.16
CA THR A 419 -25.12 27.88 -8.82
C THR A 419 -23.75 27.19 -8.85
N ILE A 420 -22.88 27.66 -8.00
CA ILE A 420 -21.49 27.20 -7.88
C ILE A 420 -21.22 26.94 -6.41
N ASP A 421 -20.63 25.79 -6.12
CA ASP A 421 -20.09 25.42 -4.83
C ASP A 421 -18.63 25.02 -5.04
N LEU A 422 -17.70 25.73 -4.42
CA LEU A 422 -16.29 25.42 -4.53
C LEU A 422 -15.64 25.28 -3.16
N TYR A 423 -14.88 24.24 -3.02
CA TYR A 423 -13.98 24.04 -1.90
C TYR A 423 -12.58 23.65 -2.39
N TYR A 424 -11.57 24.28 -1.84
CA TYR A 424 -10.17 23.92 -2.03
C TYR A 424 -9.39 24.10 -0.73
N LYS A 425 -8.55 23.10 -0.40
CA LYS A 425 -7.54 23.20 0.65
C LYS A 425 -6.24 22.56 0.19
N GLY A 426 -5.17 23.34 0.16
CA GLY A 426 -3.85 22.88 -0.24
C GLY A 426 -2.86 24.02 -0.48
N GLU A 427 -1.65 23.64 -0.87
CA GLU A 427 -0.61 24.61 -1.22
C GLU A 427 -0.94 25.32 -2.53
N ALA A 428 -0.76 26.66 -2.52
CA ALA A 428 -0.78 27.43 -3.77
C ALA A 428 0.61 27.38 -4.43
N LYS A 429 0.58 27.29 -5.76
CA LYS A 429 1.76 27.23 -6.63
C LYS A 429 1.87 28.47 -7.51
#